data_5769a4b386eb6e131ebcd928dc544f48
#
_entry.id   5769a4b386eb6e131ebcd928dc544f48
#
_cell.length_a   1.000
_cell.length_b   1.000
_cell.length_c   1.000
_cell.angle_alpha   90.00
_cell.angle_beta   90.00
_cell.angle_gamma   90.00
#
_symmetry.space_group_name_H-M   'P 1'
#
loop_
_entity.id
_entity.type
_entity.pdbx_description
1 polymer ?
#
loop_
_entity_poly.entity_id
_entity_poly.type
_entity_poly.pdbx_seq_one_letter_code
_entity_poly.pdbx_strand_id
1 'polypeptide(L)'
;MAFQGSLRELPLPDIIQLVAVSGKTGVFTLKNGAEAGKIFLRKGQIVHAAVSTLVGEHAVYELARWQQGEFLFTPGTESEVESVDKSNTNLLMEAARQIDEWKILSKKIGSTRMVPVFSVQEGQSSVSLSPTEWAVVSKVDERRNIDEIAAGLGHGAFEVCKVIYGLLTSGVLALREDLRRLPLDRLQRMSAEDQARVAEQIYRFGQQLMAGQERSGQLDGALRLFRAEMESGRGADAVLDLVRASEKVVSAQLGPNQAKVFLDRVG
;
A
#
# COMPACT_ATOMS: atom_id res chain seq x y z
N MET A 1 -11.76 -29.37 17.84
CA MET A 1 -11.97 -29.61 16.41
C MET A 1 -11.40 -28.40 15.67
N ALA A 2 -10.47 -28.63 14.73
CA ALA A 2 -10.01 -27.57 13.85
C ALA A 2 -11.12 -27.22 12.86
N PHE A 3 -11.23 -25.94 12.46
CA PHE A 3 -12.14 -25.53 11.40
C PHE A 3 -11.48 -24.46 10.53
N GLN A 4 -11.87 -24.41 9.27
CA GLN A 4 -11.32 -23.52 8.28
C GLN A 4 -12.41 -22.97 7.37
N GLY A 5 -12.12 -21.87 6.69
CA GLY A 5 -13.06 -21.24 5.77
C GLY A 5 -12.45 -20.04 5.06
N SER A 6 -13.32 -19.29 4.37
CA SER A 6 -12.97 -18.08 3.65
C SER A 6 -13.47 -16.84 4.39
N LEU A 7 -12.62 -15.82 4.50
CA LEU A 7 -13.00 -14.52 5.07
C LEU A 7 -14.07 -13.78 4.24
N ARG A 8 -14.22 -14.15 2.97
CA ARG A 8 -15.28 -13.63 2.11
C ARG A 8 -16.67 -14.12 2.52
N GLU A 9 -16.77 -15.36 2.99
CA GLU A 9 -18.03 -15.98 3.42
C GLU A 9 -18.34 -15.66 4.89
N LEU A 10 -17.30 -15.64 5.71
CA LEU A 10 -17.42 -15.38 7.14
C LEU A 10 -16.34 -14.37 7.57
N PRO A 11 -16.70 -13.10 7.78
CA PRO A 11 -15.77 -12.05 8.20
C PRO A 11 -15.11 -12.37 9.54
N LEU A 12 -13.86 -11.93 9.71
CA LEU A 12 -13.10 -12.21 10.92
C LEU A 12 -13.83 -11.80 12.23
N PRO A 13 -14.53 -10.66 12.32
CA PRO A 13 -15.28 -10.31 13.53
C PRO A 13 -16.31 -11.37 13.94
N ASP A 14 -17.02 -11.95 12.98
CA ASP A 14 -18.03 -12.98 13.25
C ASP A 14 -17.40 -14.29 13.72
N ILE A 15 -16.26 -14.65 13.13
CA ILE A 15 -15.48 -15.84 13.53
C ILE A 15 -14.99 -15.68 14.98
N ILE A 16 -14.46 -14.52 15.33
CA ILE A 16 -13.97 -14.23 16.68
C ILE A 16 -15.12 -14.32 17.70
N GLN A 17 -16.29 -13.76 17.39
CA GLN A 17 -17.46 -13.87 18.26
C GLN A 17 -17.88 -15.32 18.48
N LEU A 18 -17.91 -16.12 17.43
CA LEU A 18 -18.25 -17.54 17.51
C LEU A 18 -17.31 -18.31 18.45
N VAL A 19 -16.01 -18.07 18.31
CA VAL A 19 -15.00 -18.76 19.14
C VAL A 19 -14.97 -18.19 20.56
N ALA A 20 -15.20 -16.90 20.74
CA ALA A 20 -15.32 -16.28 22.06
C ALA A 20 -16.41 -16.90 22.90
N VAL A 21 -17.62 -17.06 22.34
CA VAL A 21 -18.77 -17.72 23.01
C VAL A 21 -18.47 -19.17 23.35
N SER A 22 -17.70 -19.86 22.52
CA SER A 22 -17.34 -21.27 22.75
C SER A 22 -16.25 -21.46 23.82
N GLY A 23 -15.65 -20.39 24.32
CA GLY A 23 -14.58 -20.40 25.34
C GLY A 23 -13.32 -21.16 24.93
N LYS A 24 -13.08 -21.31 23.63
CA LYS A 24 -11.94 -22.10 23.14
C LYS A 24 -10.62 -21.38 23.28
N THR A 25 -9.56 -22.17 23.51
CA THR A 25 -8.17 -21.75 23.42
C THR A 25 -7.59 -22.28 22.11
N GLY A 26 -6.81 -21.47 21.39
CA GLY A 26 -6.19 -21.84 20.13
C GLY A 26 -5.71 -20.64 19.32
N VAL A 27 -5.30 -20.90 18.08
CA VAL A 27 -4.79 -19.88 17.17
C VAL A 27 -5.58 -19.87 15.85
N PHE A 28 -5.98 -18.67 15.42
CA PHE A 28 -6.35 -18.41 14.05
C PHE A 28 -5.10 -18.10 13.24
N THR A 29 -4.88 -18.83 12.17
CA THR A 29 -3.95 -18.50 11.10
C THR A 29 -4.75 -17.97 9.91
N LEU A 30 -4.48 -16.75 9.50
CA LEU A 30 -5.14 -16.09 8.37
C LEU A 30 -4.13 -15.92 7.23
N LYS A 31 -4.59 -16.09 5.99
CA LYS A 31 -3.77 -15.90 4.79
C LYS A 31 -4.53 -15.10 3.74
N ASN A 32 -3.87 -14.09 3.18
CA ASN A 32 -4.40 -13.29 2.08
C ASN A 32 -3.27 -13.06 1.06
N GLY A 33 -3.26 -13.86 -0.01
CA GLY A 33 -2.15 -13.89 -0.97
C GLY A 33 -0.83 -14.27 -0.30
N ALA A 34 0.14 -13.37 -0.35
CA ALA A 34 1.47 -13.55 0.28
C ALA A 34 1.50 -13.14 1.76
N GLU A 35 0.45 -12.49 2.25
CA GLU A 35 0.38 -12.03 3.63
C GLU A 35 -0.20 -13.10 4.54
N ALA A 36 0.35 -13.22 5.75
CA ALA A 36 -0.14 -14.13 6.77
C ALA A 36 -0.17 -13.43 8.14
N GLY A 37 -1.21 -13.74 8.91
CA GLY A 37 -1.36 -13.24 10.26
C GLY A 37 -1.87 -14.29 11.22
N LYS A 38 -1.71 -14.05 12.51
CA LYS A 38 -2.15 -14.95 13.58
C LYS A 38 -2.88 -14.18 14.67
N ILE A 39 -3.94 -14.80 15.21
CA ILE A 39 -4.65 -14.31 16.39
C ILE A 39 -4.75 -15.47 17.39
N PHE A 40 -4.21 -15.28 18.58
CA PHE A 40 -4.24 -16.27 19.65
C PHE A 40 -5.35 -15.96 20.65
N LEU A 41 -6.11 -16.99 20.97
CA LEU A 41 -7.18 -16.91 21.96
C LEU A 41 -6.87 -17.82 23.14
N ARG A 42 -7.18 -17.34 24.35
CA ARG A 42 -7.17 -18.11 25.58
C ARG A 42 -8.55 -17.99 26.23
N LYS A 43 -9.22 -19.13 26.41
CA LYS A 43 -10.59 -19.21 26.96
C LYS A 43 -11.57 -18.24 26.24
N GLY A 44 -11.45 -18.17 24.91
CA GLY A 44 -12.27 -17.30 24.06
C GLY A 44 -11.86 -15.83 23.98
N GLN A 45 -10.89 -15.36 24.77
CA GLN A 45 -10.38 -13.99 24.73
C GLN A 45 -9.13 -13.91 23.85
N ILE A 46 -9.04 -12.88 23.02
CA ILE A 46 -7.83 -12.58 22.26
C ILE A 46 -6.76 -12.12 23.25
N VAL A 47 -5.60 -12.79 23.23
CA VAL A 47 -4.46 -12.47 24.10
C VAL A 47 -3.25 -11.96 23.32
N HIS A 48 -3.16 -12.33 22.03
CA HIS A 48 -2.07 -11.90 21.17
C HIS A 48 -2.50 -11.94 19.71
N ALA A 49 -1.97 -11.02 18.91
CA ALA A 49 -2.10 -11.05 17.45
C ALA A 49 -0.82 -10.51 16.80
N ALA A 50 -0.53 -11.00 15.60
CA ALA A 50 0.59 -10.54 14.80
C ALA A 50 0.29 -10.64 13.29
N VAL A 51 0.66 -9.60 12.55
CA VAL A 51 0.63 -9.56 11.08
C VAL A 51 1.72 -8.61 10.59
N SER A 52 2.58 -9.08 9.70
CA SER A 52 3.73 -8.29 9.22
C SER A 52 4.56 -7.75 10.41
N THR A 53 4.68 -6.43 10.54
CA THR A 53 5.37 -5.74 11.65
C THR A 53 4.44 -5.33 12.79
N LEU A 54 3.12 -5.53 12.63
CA LEU A 54 2.13 -5.15 13.62
C LEU A 54 1.91 -6.27 14.63
N VAL A 55 1.74 -5.87 15.90
CA VAL A 55 1.50 -6.77 17.02
C VAL A 55 0.35 -6.23 17.87
N GLY A 56 -0.34 -7.11 18.58
CA GLY A 56 -1.38 -6.76 19.53
C GLY A 56 -2.66 -6.22 18.86
N GLU A 57 -3.25 -5.19 19.44
CA GLU A 57 -4.51 -4.62 18.98
C GLU A 57 -4.46 -4.13 17.53
N HIS A 58 -3.36 -3.48 17.15
CA HIS A 58 -3.17 -3.01 15.76
C HIS A 58 -3.16 -4.16 14.75
N ALA A 59 -2.60 -5.31 15.13
CA ALA A 59 -2.65 -6.51 14.29
C ALA A 59 -4.08 -7.05 14.18
N VAL A 60 -4.88 -7.02 15.26
CA VAL A 60 -6.29 -7.41 15.21
C VAL A 60 -7.09 -6.51 14.27
N TYR A 61 -6.89 -5.19 14.35
CA TYR A 61 -7.59 -4.23 13.49
C TYR A 61 -7.20 -4.39 12.01
N GLU A 62 -5.91 -4.63 11.74
CA GLU A 62 -5.44 -4.90 10.38
C GLU A 62 -6.08 -6.15 9.79
N LEU A 63 -6.04 -7.26 10.54
CA LEU A 63 -6.63 -8.54 10.13
C LEU A 63 -8.15 -8.47 9.97
N ALA A 64 -8.85 -7.69 10.81
CA ALA A 64 -10.29 -7.51 10.73
C ALA A 64 -10.74 -6.77 9.45
N ARG A 65 -9.85 -6.00 8.82
CA ARG A 65 -10.13 -5.32 7.54
C ARG A 65 -9.98 -6.23 6.32
N TRP A 66 -9.40 -7.42 6.48
CA TRP A 66 -9.28 -8.36 5.37
C TRP A 66 -10.64 -8.88 4.93
N GLN A 67 -11.06 -8.54 3.72
CA GLN A 67 -12.32 -8.96 3.12
C GLN A 67 -12.18 -10.24 2.30
N GLN A 68 -10.95 -10.69 2.07
CA GLN A 68 -10.60 -11.88 1.29
C GLN A 68 -9.50 -12.64 2.00
N GLY A 69 -9.37 -13.91 1.66
CA GLY A 69 -8.37 -14.80 2.24
C GLY A 69 -9.01 -16.00 2.93
N GLU A 70 -8.14 -16.81 3.48
CA GLU A 70 -8.51 -18.05 4.17
C GLU A 70 -8.15 -17.96 5.65
N PHE A 71 -8.90 -18.64 6.47
CA PHE A 71 -8.58 -18.83 7.88
C PHE A 71 -8.58 -20.29 8.27
N LEU A 72 -7.72 -20.62 9.23
CA LEU A 72 -7.65 -21.92 9.89
C LEU A 72 -7.58 -21.69 11.40
N PHE A 73 -8.50 -22.31 12.15
CA PHE A 73 -8.41 -22.35 13.61
C PHE A 73 -7.80 -23.67 14.06
N THR A 74 -6.70 -23.58 14.81
CA THR A 74 -6.02 -24.72 15.44
C THR A 74 -6.23 -24.65 16.94
N PRO A 75 -7.03 -25.56 17.54
CA PRO A 75 -7.29 -25.58 18.98
C PRO A 75 -6.06 -26.04 19.76
N GLY A 76 -5.96 -25.58 21.01
CA GLY A 76 -4.93 -26.01 21.96
C GLY A 76 -3.55 -25.34 21.78
N THR A 77 -3.41 -24.48 20.77
CA THR A 77 -2.17 -23.71 20.57
C THR A 77 -2.25 -22.41 21.36
N GLU A 78 -1.36 -22.20 22.30
CA GLU A 78 -1.29 -21.00 23.12
C GLU A 78 -0.16 -20.07 22.68
N SER A 79 -0.27 -18.79 23.01
CA SER A 79 0.80 -17.80 22.89
C SER A 79 1.50 -17.64 24.23
N GLU A 80 2.83 -17.58 24.18
CA GLU A 80 3.67 -17.19 25.33
C GLU A 80 3.65 -15.67 25.57
N VAL A 81 3.27 -14.90 24.52
CA VAL A 81 3.23 -13.44 24.54
C VAL A 81 1.78 -12.99 24.68
N GLU A 82 1.53 -12.09 25.62
CA GLU A 82 0.29 -11.34 25.75
C GLU A 82 0.54 -9.89 25.29
N SER A 83 -0.22 -9.42 24.32
CA SER A 83 -0.07 -8.10 23.74
C SER A 83 -1.41 -7.41 23.49
N VAL A 84 -2.49 -7.99 23.98
CA VAL A 84 -3.85 -7.47 23.86
C VAL A 84 -4.49 -7.47 25.24
N ASP A 85 -4.81 -6.28 25.72
CA ASP A 85 -5.46 -6.07 27.03
C ASP A 85 -6.96 -5.79 26.93
N LYS A 86 -7.44 -5.38 25.75
CA LYS A 86 -8.84 -5.06 25.50
C LYS A 86 -9.71 -6.31 25.37
N SER A 87 -10.94 -6.20 25.87
CA SER A 87 -11.95 -7.23 25.62
C SER A 87 -12.25 -7.39 24.12
N ASN A 88 -12.64 -8.58 23.71
CA ASN A 88 -13.05 -8.84 22.31
C ASN A 88 -14.11 -7.85 21.82
N THR A 89 -15.08 -7.50 22.68
CA THR A 89 -16.14 -6.54 22.33
C THR A 89 -15.55 -5.18 21.94
N ASN A 90 -14.61 -4.65 22.74
CA ASN A 90 -13.97 -3.36 22.46
C ASN A 90 -13.11 -3.43 21.20
N LEU A 91 -12.37 -4.53 20.99
CA LEU A 91 -11.58 -4.75 19.79
C LEU A 91 -12.47 -4.78 18.54
N LEU A 92 -13.58 -5.51 18.59
CA LEU A 92 -14.48 -5.64 17.44
C LEU A 92 -15.24 -4.35 17.14
N MET A 93 -15.63 -3.61 18.17
CA MET A 93 -16.24 -2.27 17.98
C MET A 93 -15.26 -1.30 17.31
N GLU A 94 -14.02 -1.27 17.76
CA GLU A 94 -12.99 -0.43 17.14
C GLU A 94 -12.64 -0.90 15.71
N ALA A 95 -12.56 -2.21 15.48
CA ALA A 95 -12.38 -2.76 14.15
C ALA A 95 -13.52 -2.36 13.20
N ALA A 96 -14.77 -2.45 13.64
CA ALA A 96 -15.93 -2.03 12.86
C ALA A 96 -15.87 -0.52 12.52
N ARG A 97 -15.50 0.33 13.49
CA ARG A 97 -15.30 1.76 13.27
C ARG A 97 -14.23 2.02 12.20
N GLN A 98 -13.09 1.33 12.28
CA GLN A 98 -12.02 1.47 11.31
C GLN A 98 -12.42 0.99 9.91
N ILE A 99 -13.21 -0.08 9.81
CA ILE A 99 -13.76 -0.56 8.53
C ILE A 99 -14.67 0.50 7.90
N ASP A 100 -15.53 1.16 8.69
CA ASP A 100 -16.42 2.21 8.20
C ASP A 100 -15.66 3.47 7.78
N GLU A 101 -14.66 3.89 8.55
CA GLU A 101 -13.79 5.00 8.18
C GLU A 101 -12.99 4.68 6.90
N TRP A 102 -12.52 3.42 6.76
CA TRP A 102 -11.80 3.00 5.55
C TRP A 102 -12.63 3.17 4.28
N LYS A 103 -13.93 2.97 4.34
CA LYS A 103 -14.83 3.23 3.18
C LYS A 103 -14.76 4.68 2.69
N ILE A 104 -14.47 5.62 3.59
CA ILE A 104 -14.30 7.04 3.24
C ILE A 104 -12.89 7.28 2.72
N LEU A 105 -11.88 6.78 3.43
CA LEU A 105 -10.48 6.95 3.07
C LEU A 105 -10.17 6.35 1.70
N SER A 106 -10.72 5.16 1.43
CA SER A 106 -10.50 4.42 0.17
C SER A 106 -11.02 5.12 -1.09
N LYS A 107 -11.88 6.13 -0.95
CA LYS A 107 -12.30 6.97 -2.09
C LYS A 107 -11.15 7.80 -2.68
N LYS A 108 -10.15 8.15 -1.86
CA LYS A 108 -8.95 8.89 -2.29
C LYS A 108 -7.68 8.05 -2.22
N ILE A 109 -7.63 7.08 -1.29
CA ILE A 109 -6.49 6.20 -1.07
C ILE A 109 -6.86 4.82 -1.59
N GLY A 110 -6.57 4.54 -2.86
CA GLY A 110 -6.95 3.27 -3.49
C GLY A 110 -6.24 2.05 -2.89
N SER A 111 -5.04 2.24 -2.32
CA SER A 111 -4.22 1.20 -1.69
C SER A 111 -3.20 1.83 -0.75
N THR A 112 -2.86 1.15 0.35
CA THR A 112 -1.75 1.52 1.24
C THR A 112 -0.37 1.39 0.58
N ARG A 113 -0.32 0.73 -0.57
CA ARG A 113 0.90 0.61 -1.41
C ARG A 113 1.13 1.80 -2.33
N MET A 114 0.22 2.78 -2.36
CA MET A 114 0.46 4.01 -3.09
C MET A 114 1.56 4.84 -2.44
N VAL A 115 2.32 5.55 -3.26
CA VAL A 115 3.43 6.40 -2.86
C VAL A 115 2.96 7.84 -2.74
N PRO A 116 3.04 8.46 -1.56
CA PRO A 116 2.77 9.88 -1.40
C PRO A 116 3.87 10.72 -2.07
N VAL A 117 3.45 11.74 -2.80
CA VAL A 117 4.33 12.71 -3.47
C VAL A 117 3.87 14.12 -3.12
N PHE A 118 4.80 15.07 -3.09
CA PHE A 118 4.44 16.46 -2.85
C PHE A 118 3.68 17.03 -4.05
N SER A 119 2.56 17.69 -3.75
CA SER A 119 1.78 18.41 -4.75
C SER A 119 2.19 19.87 -4.73
N VAL A 120 2.76 20.34 -5.85
CA VAL A 120 3.08 21.76 -6.01
C VAL A 120 1.83 22.48 -6.48
N GLN A 121 1.16 23.20 -5.57
CA GLN A 121 0.11 24.14 -5.96
C GLN A 121 0.72 25.53 -6.16
N GLU A 122 0.58 26.09 -7.36
CA GLU A 122 0.97 27.47 -7.62
C GLU A 122 0.15 28.41 -6.72
N GLY A 123 0.85 29.23 -5.92
CA GLY A 123 0.23 30.26 -5.08
C GLY A 123 0.15 29.97 -3.58
N GLN A 124 0.48 28.79 -3.10
CA GLN A 124 0.61 28.53 -1.65
C GLN A 124 2.04 28.83 -1.17
N SER A 125 2.19 29.91 -0.40
CA SER A 125 3.48 30.34 0.16
C SER A 125 3.82 29.69 1.49
N SER A 126 2.85 29.12 2.20
CA SER A 126 3.05 28.43 3.49
C SER A 126 1.92 27.43 3.77
N VAL A 127 2.26 26.34 4.43
CA VAL A 127 1.33 25.33 4.92
C VAL A 127 1.59 25.12 6.41
N SER A 128 0.54 25.24 7.23
CA SER A 128 0.63 24.90 8.66
C SER A 128 0.30 23.42 8.83
N LEU A 129 1.22 22.69 9.44
CA LEU A 129 1.06 21.27 9.74
C LEU A 129 1.04 21.03 11.24
N SER A 130 0.16 20.19 11.70
CA SER A 130 0.18 19.65 13.07
C SER A 130 1.42 18.77 13.27
N PRO A 131 1.83 18.49 14.52
CA PRO A 131 2.96 17.60 14.80
C PRO A 131 2.80 16.20 14.16
N THR A 132 1.58 15.67 14.14
CA THR A 132 1.28 14.36 13.54
C THR A 132 1.42 14.39 12.01
N GLU A 133 0.91 15.44 11.36
CA GLU A 133 1.08 15.64 9.91
C GLU A 133 2.54 15.83 9.55
N TRP A 134 3.27 16.60 10.35
CA TRP A 134 4.71 16.80 10.13
C TRP A 134 5.49 15.49 10.24
N ALA A 135 5.16 14.64 11.22
CA ALA A 135 5.80 13.33 11.35
C ALA A 135 5.64 12.49 10.07
N VAL A 136 4.43 12.46 9.48
CA VAL A 136 4.18 11.76 8.21
C VAL A 136 4.91 12.43 7.05
N VAL A 137 4.77 13.75 6.89
CA VAL A 137 5.38 14.53 5.80
C VAL A 137 6.91 14.39 5.79
N SER A 138 7.54 14.36 6.97
CA SER A 138 9.01 14.19 7.10
C SER A 138 9.50 12.81 6.59
N LYS A 139 8.61 11.85 6.42
CA LYS A 139 8.91 10.52 5.88
C LYS A 139 8.60 10.37 4.40
N VAL A 140 7.93 11.36 3.79
CA VAL A 140 7.62 11.36 2.36
C VAL A 140 8.91 11.67 1.58
N ASP A 141 9.35 10.73 0.77
CA ASP A 141 10.54 10.82 -0.08
C ASP A 141 10.23 10.48 -1.54
N GLU A 142 8.94 10.42 -1.88
CA GLU A 142 8.41 10.05 -3.20
C GLU A 142 8.81 8.62 -3.67
N ARG A 143 9.30 7.79 -2.75
CA ARG A 143 9.71 6.40 -3.00
C ARG A 143 8.99 5.41 -2.11
N ARG A 144 8.87 5.74 -0.82
CA ARG A 144 8.19 4.90 0.16
C ARG A 144 6.68 4.97 -0.01
N ASN A 145 6.04 3.81 -0.01
CA ASN A 145 4.58 3.72 0.04
C ASN A 145 4.06 3.96 1.46
N ILE A 146 2.74 4.04 1.60
CA ILE A 146 2.08 4.34 2.89
C ILE A 146 2.42 3.26 3.93
N ASP A 147 2.46 1.96 3.56
CA ASP A 147 2.82 0.88 4.49
C ASP A 147 4.25 1.05 5.03
N GLU A 148 5.20 1.40 4.19
CA GLU A 148 6.59 1.63 4.60
C GLU A 148 6.76 2.89 5.46
N ILE A 149 6.00 3.94 5.18
CA ILE A 149 5.97 5.13 6.02
C ILE A 149 5.40 4.79 7.39
N ALA A 150 4.30 4.03 7.43
CA ALA A 150 3.67 3.60 8.65
C ALA A 150 4.62 2.73 9.51
N ALA A 151 5.26 1.74 8.90
CA ALA A 151 6.27 0.91 9.56
C ALA A 151 7.43 1.76 10.10
N GLY A 152 7.92 2.74 9.35
CA GLY A 152 9.00 3.66 9.75
C GLY A 152 8.62 4.64 10.87
N LEU A 153 7.32 4.81 11.15
CA LEU A 153 6.78 5.61 12.25
C LEU A 153 6.35 4.74 13.45
N GLY A 154 6.35 3.42 13.31
CA GLY A 154 5.80 2.50 14.32
C GLY A 154 4.29 2.58 14.47
N HIS A 155 3.58 3.02 13.42
CA HIS A 155 2.13 3.19 13.40
C HIS A 155 1.46 2.17 12.46
N GLY A 156 0.17 1.91 12.68
CA GLY A 156 -0.63 1.15 11.73
C GLY A 156 -0.87 1.96 10.44
N ALA A 157 -0.94 1.27 9.30
CA ALA A 157 -1.18 1.92 8.01
C ALA A 157 -2.48 2.74 8.00
N PHE A 158 -3.51 2.29 8.72
CA PHE A 158 -4.77 3.01 8.84
C PHE A 158 -4.61 4.41 9.47
N GLU A 159 -3.84 4.54 10.55
CA GLU A 159 -3.60 5.83 11.22
C GLU A 159 -2.85 6.79 10.27
N VAL A 160 -1.87 6.28 9.55
CA VAL A 160 -1.12 7.07 8.56
C VAL A 160 -2.03 7.46 7.38
N CYS A 161 -2.91 6.56 6.93
CA CYS A 161 -3.90 6.89 5.89
C CYS A 161 -4.84 8.02 6.28
N LYS A 162 -5.26 8.12 7.54
CA LYS A 162 -6.08 9.25 8.03
C LYS A 162 -5.35 10.58 7.87
N VAL A 163 -4.08 10.62 8.27
CA VAL A 163 -3.24 11.82 8.12
C VAL A 163 -3.05 12.16 6.65
N ILE A 164 -2.68 11.18 5.83
CA ILE A 164 -2.48 11.37 4.39
C ILE A 164 -3.78 11.84 3.72
N TYR A 165 -4.94 11.33 4.11
CA TYR A 165 -6.22 11.77 3.57
C TYR A 165 -6.46 13.28 3.81
N GLY A 166 -6.11 13.79 5.00
CA GLY A 166 -6.12 15.22 5.30
C GLY A 166 -5.19 16.00 4.37
N LEU A 167 -3.95 15.53 4.21
CA LEU A 167 -2.92 16.16 3.36
C LEU A 167 -3.28 16.11 1.86
N LEU A 168 -3.96 15.06 1.40
CA LEU A 168 -4.53 14.99 0.05
C LEU A 168 -5.68 15.99 -0.14
N THR A 169 -6.49 16.16 0.90
CA THR A 169 -7.66 17.06 0.85
C THR A 169 -7.21 18.52 0.85
N SER A 170 -6.14 18.85 1.58
CA SER A 170 -5.54 20.20 1.59
C SER A 170 -4.61 20.45 0.38
N GLY A 171 -4.41 19.46 -0.49
CA GLY A 171 -3.55 19.61 -1.67
C GLY A 171 -2.04 19.63 -1.40
N VAL A 172 -1.62 19.29 -0.18
CA VAL A 172 -0.17 19.19 0.18
C VAL A 172 0.48 17.97 -0.46
N LEU A 173 -0.26 16.87 -0.49
CA LEU A 173 0.19 15.61 -1.11
C LEU A 173 -0.72 15.20 -2.27
N ALA A 174 -0.18 14.40 -3.15
CA ALA A 174 -0.87 13.56 -4.13
C ALA A 174 -0.42 12.11 -3.94
N LEU A 175 -1.13 11.16 -4.53
CA LEU A 175 -0.75 9.75 -4.52
C LEU A 175 -0.38 9.29 -5.91
N ARG A 176 0.62 8.44 -6.00
CA ARG A 176 1.11 7.80 -7.22
C ARG A 176 1.19 6.29 -7.00
N GLU A 177 1.07 5.51 -8.07
CA GLU A 177 1.28 4.06 -8.02
C GLU A 177 2.73 3.72 -7.64
N ASP A 178 2.91 2.63 -6.89
CA ASP A 178 4.24 2.12 -6.55
C ASP A 178 4.84 1.36 -7.74
N LEU A 179 5.75 2.00 -8.43
CA LEU A 179 6.40 1.46 -9.62
C LEU A 179 7.39 0.32 -9.34
N ARG A 180 7.72 0.05 -8.08
CA ARG A 180 8.54 -1.12 -7.69
C ARG A 180 7.84 -2.46 -7.92
N ARG A 181 6.56 -2.44 -8.33
CA ARG A 181 5.81 -3.61 -8.81
C ARG A 181 6.17 -4.05 -10.22
N LEU A 182 6.84 -3.20 -10.98
CA LEU A 182 7.41 -3.64 -12.25
C LEU A 182 8.34 -4.81 -11.97
N PRO A 183 8.36 -5.84 -12.84
CA PRO A 183 9.15 -7.04 -12.62
C PRO A 183 10.65 -6.75 -12.74
N LEU A 184 11.19 -6.05 -11.72
CA LEU A 184 12.59 -5.64 -11.63
C LEU A 184 13.55 -6.81 -11.85
N ASP A 185 13.25 -7.95 -11.22
CA ASP A 185 14.05 -9.16 -11.38
C ASP A 185 14.12 -9.61 -12.82
N ARG A 186 13.05 -9.41 -13.58
CA ARG A 186 13.00 -9.71 -15.01
C ARG A 186 13.82 -8.70 -15.80
N LEU A 187 13.67 -7.41 -15.52
CA LEU A 187 14.45 -6.35 -16.16
C LEU A 187 15.95 -6.51 -15.90
N GLN A 188 16.35 -6.86 -14.67
CA GLN A 188 17.76 -7.07 -14.32
C GLN A 188 18.40 -8.27 -15.05
N ARG A 189 17.60 -9.28 -15.42
CA ARG A 189 18.05 -10.46 -16.17
C ARG A 189 18.07 -10.26 -17.69
N MET A 190 17.48 -9.17 -18.17
CA MET A 190 17.44 -8.85 -19.60
C MET A 190 18.79 -8.30 -20.07
N SER A 191 19.11 -8.54 -21.34
CA SER A 191 20.26 -7.90 -21.98
C SER A 191 20.04 -6.38 -22.08
N ALA A 192 21.13 -5.61 -22.21
CA ALA A 192 21.05 -4.17 -22.41
C ALA A 192 20.23 -3.80 -23.66
N GLU A 193 20.31 -4.65 -24.70
CA GLU A 193 19.52 -4.48 -25.94
C GLU A 193 18.02 -4.67 -25.69
N ASP A 194 17.64 -5.69 -24.91
CA ASP A 194 16.24 -5.95 -24.56
C ASP A 194 15.69 -4.86 -23.63
N GLN A 195 16.48 -4.37 -22.67
CA GLN A 195 16.14 -3.23 -21.83
C GLN A 195 15.88 -1.96 -22.68
N ALA A 196 16.71 -1.71 -23.68
CA ALA A 196 16.54 -0.60 -24.61
C ALA A 196 15.25 -0.74 -25.44
N ARG A 197 14.89 -1.97 -25.88
CA ARG A 197 13.62 -2.24 -26.56
C ARG A 197 12.41 -1.96 -25.67
N VAL A 198 12.46 -2.39 -24.43
CA VAL A 198 11.40 -2.10 -23.45
C VAL A 198 11.25 -0.60 -23.24
N ALA A 199 12.35 0.13 -23.07
CA ALA A 199 12.32 1.60 -22.93
C ALA A 199 11.72 2.30 -24.16
N GLU A 200 12.04 1.84 -25.34
CA GLU A 200 11.46 2.38 -26.57
C GLU A 200 9.95 2.11 -26.67
N GLN A 201 9.48 0.95 -26.21
CA GLN A 201 8.04 0.65 -26.15
C GLN A 201 7.31 1.55 -25.14
N ILE A 202 7.89 1.77 -23.95
CA ILE A 202 7.37 2.67 -22.91
C ILE A 202 7.23 4.10 -23.49
N TYR A 203 8.29 4.59 -24.12
CA TYR A 203 8.30 5.91 -24.73
C TYR A 203 7.25 6.05 -25.83
N ARG A 204 7.16 5.11 -26.77
CA ARG A 204 6.16 5.13 -27.85
C ARG A 204 4.74 5.10 -27.31
N PHE A 205 4.50 4.33 -26.26
CA PHE A 205 3.18 4.29 -25.64
C PHE A 205 2.84 5.62 -24.96
N GLY A 206 3.79 6.22 -24.24
CA GLY A 206 3.64 7.57 -23.69
C GLY A 206 3.33 8.60 -24.78
N GLN A 207 4.04 8.55 -25.90
CA GLN A 207 3.77 9.43 -27.06
C GLN A 207 2.37 9.21 -27.66
N GLN A 208 1.91 7.95 -27.77
CA GLN A 208 0.56 7.66 -28.28
C GLN A 208 -0.52 8.25 -27.38
N LEU A 209 -0.38 8.16 -26.07
CA LEU A 209 -1.30 8.77 -25.11
C LEU A 209 -1.27 10.30 -25.19
N MET A 210 -0.10 10.87 -25.42
CA MET A 210 0.12 12.32 -25.53
C MET A 210 -0.14 12.90 -26.92
N ALA A 211 -0.63 12.08 -27.86
CA ALA A 211 -0.88 12.54 -29.23
C ALA A 211 -1.86 13.74 -29.27
N GLY A 212 -1.41 14.84 -29.85
CA GLY A 212 -2.17 16.10 -29.88
C GLY A 212 -1.91 17.07 -28.71
N GLN A 213 -1.00 16.75 -27.76
CA GLN A 213 -0.61 17.64 -26.68
C GLN A 213 0.68 18.42 -27.02
N GLU A 214 0.71 19.72 -26.68
CA GLU A 214 1.85 20.59 -26.99
C GLU A 214 3.16 20.25 -26.25
N ARG A 215 3.12 19.41 -25.21
CA ARG A 215 4.26 19.11 -24.32
C ARG A 215 4.82 17.69 -24.47
N SER A 216 4.63 17.06 -25.61
CA SER A 216 5.23 15.74 -25.90
C SER A 216 6.77 15.72 -25.79
N GLY A 217 7.43 16.86 -25.98
CA GLY A 217 8.89 17.02 -25.84
C GLY A 217 9.46 16.72 -24.43
N GLN A 218 8.62 16.66 -23.38
CA GLN A 218 9.07 16.26 -22.06
C GLN A 218 9.39 14.75 -21.98
N LEU A 219 8.68 13.93 -22.76
CA LEU A 219 9.01 12.50 -22.88
C LEU A 219 10.35 12.29 -23.60
N ASP A 220 10.68 13.16 -24.56
CA ASP A 220 11.99 13.11 -25.25
C ASP A 220 13.15 13.38 -24.28
N GLY A 221 12.92 14.25 -23.27
CA GLY A 221 13.85 14.50 -22.18
C GLY A 221 14.09 13.24 -21.34
N ALA A 222 13.02 12.55 -20.98
CA ALA A 222 13.10 11.30 -20.21
C ALA A 222 13.85 10.19 -20.98
N LEU A 223 13.59 10.07 -22.29
CA LEU A 223 14.29 9.08 -23.13
C LEU A 223 15.78 9.41 -23.29
N ARG A 224 16.13 10.69 -23.39
CA ARG A 224 17.56 11.10 -23.44
C ARG A 224 18.30 10.76 -22.14
N LEU A 225 17.69 11.00 -20.98
CA LEU A 225 18.27 10.63 -19.69
C LEU A 225 18.44 9.11 -19.59
N PHE A 226 17.43 8.34 -19.99
CA PHE A 226 17.53 6.90 -20.05
C PHE A 226 18.74 6.42 -20.87
N ARG A 227 18.97 6.98 -22.06
CA ARG A 227 20.09 6.59 -22.92
C ARG A 227 21.45 6.89 -22.26
N ALA A 228 21.59 8.04 -21.61
CA ALA A 228 22.80 8.40 -20.87
C ALA A 228 23.05 7.47 -19.66
N GLU A 229 22.00 7.06 -18.98
CA GLU A 229 22.10 6.13 -17.84
C GLU A 229 22.41 4.69 -18.29
N MET A 230 21.89 4.26 -19.41
CA MET A 230 22.27 2.98 -20.03
C MET A 230 23.76 2.90 -20.34
N GLU A 231 24.35 3.96 -20.87
CA GLU A 231 25.78 4.07 -21.12
C GLU A 231 26.64 3.99 -19.84
N SER A 232 26.06 4.44 -18.71
CA SER A 232 26.70 4.34 -17.39
C SER A 232 26.52 2.97 -16.68
N GLY A 233 25.86 2.01 -17.33
CA GLY A 233 25.65 0.65 -16.81
C GLY A 233 24.47 0.50 -15.84
N ARG A 234 23.57 1.50 -15.73
CA ARG A 234 22.38 1.49 -14.83
C ARG A 234 21.11 0.88 -15.47
N GLY A 235 21.26 -0.03 -16.41
CA GLY A 235 20.21 -0.54 -17.28
C GLY A 235 18.81 -0.69 -16.69
N ALA A 236 18.59 -1.59 -15.73
CA ALA A 236 17.27 -1.82 -15.16
C ALA A 236 16.73 -0.61 -14.37
N ASP A 237 17.60 0.10 -13.63
CA ASP A 237 17.23 1.31 -12.90
C ASP A 237 16.88 2.44 -13.86
N ALA A 238 17.60 2.56 -14.98
CA ALA A 238 17.33 3.54 -16.03
C ALA A 238 15.94 3.33 -16.67
N VAL A 239 15.52 2.07 -16.88
CA VAL A 239 14.16 1.75 -17.37
C VAL A 239 13.10 2.22 -16.36
N LEU A 240 13.32 2.00 -15.07
CA LEU A 240 12.40 2.45 -14.04
C LEU A 240 12.30 3.98 -13.95
N ASP A 241 13.44 4.66 -14.05
CA ASP A 241 13.46 6.11 -14.02
C ASP A 241 12.78 6.70 -15.26
N LEU A 242 12.87 6.03 -16.42
CA LEU A 242 12.09 6.37 -17.61
C LEU A 242 10.58 6.19 -17.38
N VAL A 243 10.15 5.07 -16.77
CA VAL A 243 8.72 4.85 -16.45
C VAL A 243 8.21 5.95 -15.52
N ARG A 244 8.97 6.28 -14.45
CA ARG A 244 8.61 7.34 -13.50
C ARG A 244 8.47 8.71 -14.17
N ALA A 245 9.46 9.06 -14.98
CA ALA A 245 9.44 10.33 -15.69
C ALA A 245 8.26 10.40 -16.69
N SER A 246 7.99 9.31 -17.40
CA SER A 246 6.87 9.24 -18.35
C SER A 246 5.52 9.29 -17.65
N GLU A 247 5.35 8.56 -16.54
CA GLU A 247 4.13 8.61 -15.71
C GLU A 247 3.86 10.03 -15.20
N LYS A 248 4.89 10.71 -14.68
CA LYS A 248 4.77 12.10 -14.20
C LYS A 248 4.31 13.05 -15.30
N VAL A 249 4.84 12.90 -16.51
CA VAL A 249 4.44 13.70 -17.67
C VAL A 249 2.99 13.41 -18.08
N VAL A 250 2.62 12.12 -18.17
CA VAL A 250 1.24 11.70 -18.52
C VAL A 250 0.25 12.19 -17.45
N SER A 251 0.57 12.02 -16.18
CA SER A 251 -0.28 12.46 -15.06
C SER A 251 -0.50 13.97 -15.06
N ALA A 252 0.55 14.75 -15.30
CA ALA A 252 0.48 16.21 -15.32
C ALA A 252 -0.33 16.76 -16.52
N GLN A 253 -0.36 16.05 -17.66
CA GLN A 253 -1.01 16.51 -18.88
C GLN A 253 -2.42 15.96 -19.07
N LEU A 254 -2.64 14.69 -18.74
CA LEU A 254 -3.86 13.93 -19.01
C LEU A 254 -4.61 13.52 -17.75
N GLY A 255 -4.03 13.80 -16.57
CA GLY A 255 -4.61 13.45 -15.28
C GLY A 255 -4.29 12.04 -14.80
N PRO A 256 -4.60 11.74 -13.52
CA PRO A 256 -4.20 10.51 -12.84
C PRO A 256 -4.82 9.23 -13.46
N ASN A 257 -6.00 9.33 -14.06
CA ASN A 257 -6.64 8.18 -14.70
C ASN A 257 -5.85 7.68 -15.92
N GLN A 258 -5.32 8.59 -16.72
CA GLN A 258 -4.50 8.23 -17.88
C GLN A 258 -3.10 7.76 -17.47
N ALA A 259 -2.55 8.32 -16.41
CA ALA A 259 -1.32 7.82 -15.81
C ALA A 259 -1.47 6.36 -15.32
N LYS A 260 -2.61 6.02 -14.72
CA LYS A 260 -2.93 4.63 -14.35
C LYS A 260 -3.00 3.72 -15.59
N VAL A 261 -3.70 4.12 -16.64
CA VAL A 261 -3.75 3.36 -17.91
C VAL A 261 -2.35 3.16 -18.49
N PHE A 262 -1.50 4.20 -18.42
CA PHE A 262 -0.10 4.09 -18.83
C PHE A 262 0.65 3.02 -18.03
N LEU A 263 0.56 3.05 -16.70
CA LEU A 263 1.25 2.09 -15.82
C LEU A 263 0.73 0.66 -15.97
N ASP A 264 -0.58 0.46 -16.06
CA ASP A 264 -1.20 -0.87 -16.25
C ASP A 264 -0.75 -1.54 -17.55
N ARG A 265 -0.32 -0.76 -18.54
CA ARG A 265 0.15 -1.28 -19.84
C ARG A 265 1.66 -1.49 -19.91
N VAL A 266 2.40 -0.79 -19.06
CA VAL A 266 3.87 -0.85 -19.01
C VAL A 266 4.35 -1.92 -18.03
N GLY A 267 3.58 -2.26 -16.97
CA GLY A 267 3.87 -3.33 -15.99
C GLY A 267 3.37 -4.67 -16.46
#